data_5d767037215f7183004ee7e8a2940b18
#
_entry.id   5d767037215f7183004ee7e8a2940b18
#
_cell.length_a   1.000
_cell.length_b   1.000
_cell.length_c   1.000
_cell.angle_alpha   90.00
_cell.angle_beta   90.00
_cell.angle_gamma   90.00
#
_symmetry.space_group_name_H-M   'P 1'
#
loop_
_entity.id
_entity.type
_entity.pdbx_description
1 polymer ?
#
loop_
_entity_poly.entity_id
_entity_poly.type
_entity_poly.pdbx_seq_one_letter_code
_entity_poly.pdbx_strand_id
1 'polypeptide(L)'
;MKRSLFLILGFIFISIVSCEYKYIDPVEVDLPDDPVSFSEQVEPIFQNKCITCHSSTNPVLTTGNAYSNLLDGGYVNTSDPESSDLYEKVLGGHPGGNSLSPEELGIILKWITDGAKND
;
A
#
# COMPACT_ATOMS: atom_id res chain seq x y z
N MET A 1 48.86 34.89 6.19
CA MET A 1 47.43 35.13 6.45
C MET A 1 46.51 34.97 5.22
N LYS A 2 46.87 35.45 4.04
CA LYS A 2 46.04 35.28 2.84
C LYS A 2 45.83 33.84 2.36
N ARG A 3 46.86 32.96 2.51
CA ARG A 3 46.75 31.54 2.11
C ARG A 3 45.80 30.74 2.99
N SER A 4 45.72 31.06 4.28
CA SER A 4 44.87 30.36 5.24
C SER A 4 43.38 30.70 5.03
N LEU A 5 43.08 31.93 4.60
CA LEU A 5 41.75 32.38 4.32
C LEU A 5 41.13 31.65 3.11
N PHE A 6 41.93 31.36 2.08
CA PHE A 6 41.44 30.61 0.90
C PHE A 6 41.13 29.14 1.22
N LEU A 7 41.88 28.53 2.14
CA LEU A 7 41.62 27.14 2.57
C LEU A 7 40.30 27.04 3.38
N ILE A 8 40.01 28.04 4.21
CA ILE A 8 38.79 28.09 5.01
C ILE A 8 37.56 28.35 4.10
N LEU A 9 37.70 29.22 3.09
CA LEU A 9 36.63 29.48 2.12
C LEU A 9 36.34 28.25 1.24
N GLY A 10 37.37 27.48 0.87
CA GLY A 10 37.24 26.23 0.13
C GLY A 10 36.53 25.12 0.89
N PHE A 11 36.71 25.07 2.22
CA PHE A 11 36.10 24.04 3.07
C PHE A 11 34.61 24.30 3.35
N ILE A 12 34.19 25.57 3.33
CA ILE A 12 32.78 25.95 3.50
C ILE A 12 31.95 25.62 2.26
N PHE A 13 32.55 25.56 1.07
CA PHE A 13 31.84 25.29 -0.18
C PHE A 13 31.47 23.82 -0.38
N ILE A 14 32.07 22.89 0.36
CA ILE A 14 31.83 21.44 0.22
C ILE A 14 30.63 20.96 1.07
N SER A 15 30.11 21.80 1.96
CA SER A 15 29.07 21.42 2.93
C SER A 15 27.62 21.56 2.42
N ILE A 16 27.40 21.97 1.19
CA ILE A 16 26.07 22.05 0.57
C ILE A 16 25.84 20.94 -0.45
N VAL A 17 26.21 19.68 -0.08
CA VAL A 17 25.63 18.53 -0.75
C VAL A 17 24.23 18.35 -0.15
N SER A 18 23.27 19.05 -0.74
CA SER A 18 21.86 18.86 -0.49
C SER A 18 21.53 17.41 -0.79
N CYS A 19 21.05 16.67 0.21
CA CYS A 19 20.37 15.41 -0.04
C CYS A 19 19.18 15.74 -0.95
N GLU A 20 19.22 15.29 -2.19
CA GLU A 20 18.09 15.33 -3.08
C GLU A 20 17.01 14.40 -2.52
N TYR A 21 16.03 14.98 -1.82
CA TYR A 21 14.88 14.23 -1.35
C TYR A 21 14.03 13.89 -2.58
N LYS A 22 14.09 12.64 -3.00
CA LYS A 22 13.22 12.14 -4.05
C LYS A 22 11.80 12.07 -3.48
N TYR A 23 11.01 13.09 -3.76
CA TYR A 23 9.58 13.05 -3.48
C TYR A 23 8.96 11.93 -4.31
N ILE A 24 8.44 10.92 -3.63
CA ILE A 24 7.61 9.90 -4.28
C ILE A 24 6.21 10.51 -4.28
N ASP A 25 5.71 10.86 -5.47
CA ASP A 25 4.34 11.31 -5.60
C ASP A 25 3.41 10.26 -4.97
N PRO A 26 2.49 10.67 -4.09
CA PRO A 26 1.51 9.73 -3.56
C PRO A 26 0.74 9.10 -4.71
N VAL A 27 0.56 7.78 -4.65
CA VAL A 27 -0.27 7.07 -5.63
C VAL A 27 -1.68 7.65 -5.51
N GLU A 28 -2.13 8.33 -6.55
CA GLU A 28 -3.51 8.79 -6.63
C GLU A 28 -4.39 7.55 -6.83
N VAL A 29 -5.11 7.18 -5.77
CA VAL A 29 -5.99 6.02 -5.76
C VAL A 29 -7.37 6.46 -6.22
N ASP A 30 -7.89 5.84 -7.27
CA ASP A 30 -9.22 6.12 -7.82
C ASP A 30 -10.28 5.35 -7.01
N LEU A 31 -10.99 6.08 -6.14
CA LEU A 31 -12.05 5.50 -5.31
C LEU A 31 -13.35 5.41 -6.09
N PRO A 32 -13.99 4.23 -6.17
CA PRO A 32 -15.32 4.11 -6.75
C PRO A 32 -16.37 4.98 -6.02
N ASP A 33 -17.30 5.55 -6.76
CA ASP A 33 -18.41 6.32 -6.19
C ASP A 33 -19.47 5.40 -5.53
N ASP A 34 -19.68 4.23 -6.12
CA ASP A 34 -20.66 3.24 -5.64
C ASP A 34 -20.08 2.35 -4.53
N PRO A 35 -20.93 1.78 -3.66
CA PRO A 35 -20.52 0.77 -2.69
C PRO A 35 -19.85 -0.42 -3.35
N VAL A 36 -18.82 -0.94 -2.72
CA VAL A 36 -18.01 -2.06 -3.23
C VAL A 36 -18.47 -3.36 -2.58
N SER A 37 -18.83 -4.36 -3.40
CA SER A 37 -19.12 -5.71 -2.98
C SER A 37 -17.85 -6.53 -2.81
N PHE A 38 -17.76 -7.28 -1.70
CA PHE A 38 -16.65 -8.18 -1.48
C PHE A 38 -16.58 -9.28 -2.53
N SER A 39 -17.68 -10.00 -2.73
CA SER A 39 -17.74 -11.17 -3.62
C SER A 39 -17.55 -10.82 -5.09
N GLU A 40 -18.08 -9.66 -5.53
CA GLU A 40 -18.06 -9.28 -6.93
C GLU A 40 -16.82 -8.50 -7.35
N GLN A 41 -16.19 -7.76 -6.43
CA GLN A 41 -15.11 -6.83 -6.78
C GLN A 41 -13.80 -7.10 -6.01
N VAL A 42 -13.85 -7.35 -4.71
CA VAL A 42 -12.63 -7.52 -3.89
C VAL A 42 -12.06 -8.94 -4.01
N GLU A 43 -12.89 -9.97 -3.82
CA GLU A 43 -12.45 -11.37 -3.88
C GLU A 43 -11.81 -11.72 -5.23
N PRO A 44 -12.32 -11.28 -6.41
CA PRO A 44 -11.67 -11.50 -7.69
C PRO A 44 -10.25 -10.92 -7.79
N ILE A 45 -9.97 -9.79 -7.14
CA ILE A 45 -8.62 -9.23 -7.08
C ILE A 45 -7.68 -10.23 -6.39
N PHE A 46 -8.09 -10.77 -5.24
CA PHE A 46 -7.29 -11.76 -4.52
C PHE A 46 -7.05 -13.03 -5.34
N GLN A 47 -8.10 -13.53 -6.03
CA GLN A 47 -7.99 -14.73 -6.88
C GLN A 47 -7.02 -14.51 -8.04
N ASN A 48 -6.97 -13.33 -8.62
CA ASN A 48 -6.12 -13.04 -9.77
C ASN A 48 -4.68 -12.67 -9.38
N LYS A 49 -4.48 -12.03 -8.23
CA LYS A 49 -3.20 -11.39 -7.88
C LYS A 49 -2.48 -12.05 -6.71
N CYS A 50 -3.22 -12.64 -5.77
CA CYS A 50 -2.67 -13.02 -4.46
C CYS A 50 -2.63 -14.55 -4.24
N ILE A 51 -3.55 -15.29 -4.87
CA ILE A 51 -3.77 -16.73 -4.60
C ILE A 51 -2.53 -17.58 -4.85
N THR A 52 -1.64 -17.19 -5.75
CA THR A 52 -0.42 -17.94 -6.06
C THR A 52 0.42 -18.21 -4.80
N CYS A 53 0.48 -17.25 -3.88
CA CYS A 53 1.19 -17.36 -2.61
C CYS A 53 0.22 -17.62 -1.44
N HIS A 54 -0.97 -17.04 -1.48
CA HIS A 54 -1.95 -17.04 -0.39
C HIS A 54 -3.02 -18.15 -0.52
N SER A 55 -2.72 -19.22 -1.23
CA SER A 55 -3.58 -20.42 -1.23
C SER A 55 -3.48 -21.25 0.04
N SER A 56 -2.33 -21.20 0.73
CA SER A 56 -2.06 -21.94 1.96
C SER A 56 -1.23 -21.14 2.97
N THR A 57 -0.76 -19.96 2.60
CA THR A 57 0.01 -19.03 3.46
C THR A 57 -0.92 -17.97 4.02
N ASN A 58 -0.82 -17.68 5.30
CA ASN A 58 -1.64 -16.66 5.96
C ASN A 58 -1.34 -15.25 5.44
N PRO A 59 -2.38 -14.42 5.25
CA PRO A 59 -3.80 -14.79 5.24
C PRO A 59 -4.13 -15.70 4.06
N VAL A 60 -4.91 -16.76 4.30
CA VAL A 60 -5.39 -17.63 3.21
C VAL A 60 -6.50 -16.90 2.45
N LEU A 61 -6.26 -16.61 1.16
CA LEU A 61 -7.13 -15.76 0.34
C LEU A 61 -7.92 -16.56 -0.72
N THR A 62 -8.14 -17.85 -0.46
CA THR A 62 -8.98 -18.70 -1.34
C THR A 62 -10.44 -18.29 -1.25
N THR A 63 -11.19 -18.50 -2.34
CA THR A 63 -12.63 -18.25 -2.39
C THR A 63 -13.35 -18.86 -1.20
N GLY A 64 -14.19 -18.08 -0.54
CA GLY A 64 -14.94 -18.48 0.65
C GLY A 64 -14.15 -18.44 1.96
N ASN A 65 -12.81 -18.28 1.94
CA ASN A 65 -11.98 -18.17 3.14
C ASN A 65 -11.38 -16.76 3.30
N ALA A 66 -11.20 -16.04 2.22
CA ALA A 66 -10.51 -14.75 2.22
C ALA A 66 -11.11 -13.76 3.21
N TYR A 67 -12.42 -13.60 3.20
CA TYR A 67 -13.11 -12.67 4.09
C TYR A 67 -12.81 -12.94 5.56
N SER A 68 -13.10 -14.14 6.05
CA SER A 68 -12.88 -14.51 7.46
C SER A 68 -11.41 -14.42 7.85
N ASN A 69 -10.49 -14.86 7.00
CA ASN A 69 -9.07 -14.76 7.29
C ASN A 69 -8.58 -13.31 7.40
N LEU A 70 -9.13 -12.40 6.61
CA LEU A 70 -8.76 -10.98 6.67
C LEU A 70 -9.30 -10.30 7.93
N LEU A 71 -10.55 -10.55 8.29
CA LEU A 71 -11.19 -9.94 9.46
C LEU A 71 -10.68 -10.56 10.77
N ASP A 72 -10.70 -11.89 10.89
CA ASP A 72 -10.28 -12.61 12.09
C ASP A 72 -8.77 -12.46 12.34
N GLY A 73 -7.99 -12.33 11.29
CA GLY A 73 -6.54 -12.07 11.36
C GLY A 73 -6.18 -10.62 11.71
N GLY A 74 -7.16 -9.71 11.76
CA GLY A 74 -6.93 -8.31 12.10
C GLY A 74 -6.25 -7.49 10.99
N TYR A 75 -6.27 -7.97 9.74
CA TYR A 75 -5.65 -7.27 8.60
C TYR A 75 -6.47 -6.08 8.11
N VAL A 76 -7.70 -5.92 8.58
CA VAL A 76 -8.63 -4.87 8.16
C VAL A 76 -9.00 -3.99 9.34
N ASN A 77 -8.80 -2.69 9.20
CA ASN A 77 -9.17 -1.68 10.20
C ASN A 77 -10.20 -0.71 9.59
N THR A 78 -11.47 -0.93 9.90
CA THR A 78 -12.56 -0.09 9.38
C THR A 78 -12.66 1.27 10.07
N SER A 79 -11.97 1.47 11.20
CA SER A 79 -11.93 2.76 11.90
C SER A 79 -10.87 3.71 11.31
N ASP A 80 -9.84 3.13 10.70
CA ASP A 80 -8.78 3.84 10.00
C ASP A 80 -8.36 3.00 8.78
N PRO A 81 -9.12 3.08 7.67
CA PRO A 81 -8.97 2.20 6.50
C PRO A 81 -7.57 2.22 5.88
N GLU A 82 -6.94 3.40 5.81
CA GLU A 82 -5.60 3.56 5.22
C GLU A 82 -4.51 2.91 6.07
N SER A 83 -4.72 2.74 7.37
CA SER A 83 -3.83 2.05 8.29
C SER A 83 -4.09 0.54 8.40
N SER A 84 -4.97 -0.01 7.57
CA SER A 84 -5.17 -1.45 7.49
C SER A 84 -3.91 -2.14 7.00
N ASP A 85 -3.46 -3.19 7.70
CA ASP A 85 -2.31 -3.99 7.28
C ASP A 85 -2.46 -4.50 5.84
N LEU A 86 -3.67 -4.89 5.46
CA LEU A 86 -3.99 -5.27 4.08
C LEU A 86 -3.67 -4.13 3.10
N TYR A 87 -4.19 -2.93 3.36
CA TYR A 87 -4.04 -1.80 2.45
C TYR A 87 -2.58 -1.32 2.37
N GLU A 88 -1.90 -1.17 3.50
CA GLU A 88 -0.48 -0.80 3.53
C GLU A 88 0.40 -1.79 2.77
N LYS A 89 0.12 -3.09 2.89
CA LYS A 89 0.86 -4.13 2.18
C LYS A 89 0.68 -4.05 0.66
N VAL A 90 -0.55 -3.89 0.18
CA VAL A 90 -0.81 -3.83 -1.26
C VAL A 90 -0.38 -2.49 -1.87
N LEU A 91 -0.46 -1.39 -1.12
CA LEU A 91 0.02 -0.08 -1.53
C LEU A 91 1.55 -0.02 -1.63
N GLY A 92 2.25 -0.62 -0.69
CA GLY A 92 3.71 -0.63 -0.62
C GLY A 92 4.41 -1.56 -1.59
N GLY A 93 3.68 -2.29 -2.43
CA GLY A 93 4.24 -3.30 -3.32
C GLY A 93 4.71 -4.53 -2.53
N HIS A 94 3.83 -5.44 -2.25
CA HIS A 94 4.10 -6.66 -1.49
C HIS A 94 5.23 -7.47 -2.16
N PRO A 95 6.29 -7.89 -1.45
CA PRO A 95 7.36 -8.70 -2.01
C PRO A 95 6.83 -9.99 -2.66
N GLY A 96 7.13 -10.19 -3.94
CA GLY A 96 6.69 -11.35 -4.72
C GLY A 96 5.26 -11.26 -5.25
N GLY A 97 4.53 -10.18 -4.97
CA GLY A 97 3.18 -9.94 -5.47
C GLY A 97 3.15 -9.08 -6.74
N ASN A 98 2.12 -9.27 -7.53
CA ASN A 98 1.80 -8.37 -8.62
C ASN A 98 1.32 -7.03 -8.04
N SER A 99 1.85 -5.94 -8.54
CA SER A 99 1.36 -4.61 -8.18
C SER A 99 -0.11 -4.48 -8.57
N LEU A 100 -0.92 -3.99 -7.65
CA LEU A 100 -2.29 -3.62 -7.94
C LEU A 100 -2.33 -2.33 -8.76
N SER A 101 -3.32 -2.19 -9.63
CA SER A 101 -3.59 -0.92 -10.28
C SER A 101 -4.16 0.10 -9.29
N PRO A 102 -4.10 1.41 -9.58
CA PRO A 102 -4.76 2.43 -8.76
C PRO A 102 -6.26 2.16 -8.54
N GLU A 103 -6.95 1.62 -9.53
CA GLU A 103 -8.34 1.20 -9.45
C GLU A 103 -8.53 0.02 -8.47
N GLU A 104 -7.71 -1.03 -8.58
CA GLU A 104 -7.78 -2.19 -7.66
C GLU A 104 -7.47 -1.77 -6.21
N LEU A 105 -6.52 -0.86 -6.01
CA LEU A 105 -6.23 -0.25 -4.70
C LEU A 105 -7.44 0.54 -4.18
N GLY A 106 -8.09 1.31 -5.06
CA GLY A 106 -9.30 2.07 -4.74
C GLY A 106 -10.46 1.17 -4.32
N ILE A 107 -10.67 0.06 -5.03
CA ILE A 107 -11.70 -0.94 -4.68
C ILE A 107 -11.47 -1.50 -3.28
N ILE A 108 -10.23 -1.89 -2.95
CA ILE A 108 -9.90 -2.44 -1.62
C ILE A 108 -10.11 -1.37 -0.54
N LEU A 109 -9.59 -0.16 -0.75
CA LEU A 109 -9.72 0.93 0.22
C LEU A 109 -11.19 1.31 0.44
N LYS A 110 -11.97 1.42 -0.64
CA LYS A 110 -13.40 1.72 -0.56
C LYS A 110 -14.18 0.66 0.20
N TRP A 111 -13.93 -0.62 -0.08
CA TRP A 111 -14.55 -1.73 0.65
C TRP A 111 -14.29 -1.63 2.16
N ILE A 112 -13.05 -1.35 2.57
CA ILE A 112 -12.71 -1.18 3.98
C ILE A 112 -13.44 0.04 4.56
N THR A 113 -13.47 1.16 3.84
CA THR A 113 -14.14 2.40 4.22
C THR A 113 -15.64 2.21 4.41
N ASP A 114 -16.28 1.38 3.56
CA ASP A 114 -17.71 1.06 3.64
C ASP A 114 -18.04 0.04 4.75
N GLY A 115 -17.05 -0.34 5.56
CA GLY A 115 -17.20 -1.20 6.72
C GLY A 115 -16.85 -2.66 6.47
N ALA A 116 -16.14 -2.97 5.40
CA ALA A 116 -15.63 -4.30 5.06
C ALA A 116 -16.72 -5.38 5.13
N LYS A 117 -17.83 -5.19 4.42
CA LYS A 117 -18.97 -6.12 4.43
C LYS A 117 -18.67 -7.37 3.62
N ASN A 118 -19.33 -8.48 4.02
CA ASN A 118 -19.31 -9.75 3.30
C ASN A 118 -20.62 -9.89 2.52
N ASP A 119 -20.65 -9.39 1.33
CA ASP A 119 -21.83 -9.34 0.44
C ASP A 119 -21.53 -9.84 -0.98
#